data_86ab969d47b7839d30b58f52aba286b5
#
_entry.id   86ab969d47b7839d30b58f52aba286b5
#
_cell.length_a   1.000
_cell.length_b   1.000
_cell.length_c   1.000
_cell.angle_alpha   90.00
_cell.angle_beta   90.00
_cell.angle_gamma   90.00
#
_symmetry.space_group_name_H-M   'P 1'
#
loop_
_entity.id
_entity.type
_entity.pdbx_description
1 polymer ?
#
loop_
_entity_poly.entity_id
_entity_poly.type
_entity_poly.pdbx_seq_one_letter_code
_entity_poly.pdbx_strand_id
1 'polypeptide(L)'
;FMLLISFIDIYFNIMNIKSSKELVKEANETIKIMSPKQVKSSYDKGEVTLIDIRDIRELWKEGTIENAIHIPRGMLEFWLDPQSSYYQEKKIGNIKNIVLFCALGLRSALATKALKEMGFDNVANAEGGFDSLKKAGFKVIHKEKK
;
A
#
# COMPACT_ATOMS: atom_id res chain seq x y z
N PHE A 1 4.03 39.18 24.57
CA PHE A 1 3.68 39.44 23.17
C PHE A 1 3.79 38.18 22.30
N MET A 2 4.68 37.26 22.64
CA MET A 2 4.84 35.99 21.92
C MET A 2 3.99 34.82 22.47
N LEU A 3 3.25 35.04 23.55
CA LEU A 3 2.45 34.00 24.24
C LEU A 3 0.97 34.03 23.86
N LEU A 4 0.56 34.90 22.94
CA LEU A 4 -0.79 34.93 22.37
C LEU A 4 -0.76 34.50 20.91
N ILE A 5 -0.13 33.36 20.64
CA ILE A 5 -0.64 32.52 19.52
C ILE A 5 -2.02 32.10 20.03
N SER A 6 -3.04 32.83 19.57
CA SER A 6 -4.38 32.64 20.10
C SER A 6 -4.82 31.20 19.88
N PHE A 7 -5.61 30.64 20.76
CA PHE A 7 -6.29 29.35 20.55
C PHE A 7 -6.98 29.30 19.18
N ILE A 8 -7.33 30.47 18.64
CA ILE A 8 -7.93 30.62 17.31
C ILE A 8 -6.91 30.26 16.21
N ASP A 9 -5.64 30.69 16.31
CA ASP A 9 -4.61 30.38 15.32
C ASP A 9 -4.25 28.91 15.36
N ILE A 10 -4.17 28.30 16.55
CA ILE A 10 -3.98 26.86 16.72
C ILE A 10 -5.18 26.10 16.16
N TYR A 11 -6.39 26.57 16.46
CA TYR A 11 -7.62 25.96 15.95
C TYR A 11 -7.71 26.05 14.42
N PHE A 12 -7.39 27.21 13.83
CA PHE A 12 -7.32 27.39 12.38
C PHE A 12 -6.25 26.50 11.74
N ASN A 13 -5.08 26.36 12.34
CA ASN A 13 -4.03 25.46 11.85
C ASN A 13 -4.48 24.01 11.90
N ILE A 14 -5.16 23.57 12.95
CA ILE A 14 -5.71 22.22 13.06
C ILE A 14 -6.83 22.01 12.03
N MET A 15 -7.72 23.00 11.82
CA MET A 15 -8.81 22.92 10.83
C MET A 15 -8.31 22.93 9.39
N ASN A 16 -7.09 23.46 9.13
CA ASN A 16 -6.47 23.48 7.81
C ASN A 16 -5.65 22.23 7.51
N ILE A 17 -5.46 21.34 8.48
CA ILE A 17 -4.80 20.06 8.24
C ILE A 17 -5.78 19.14 7.50
N LYS A 18 -5.38 18.71 6.33
CA LYS A 18 -6.13 17.69 5.58
C LYS A 18 -6.07 16.36 6.34
N SER A 19 -7.20 15.77 6.60
CA SER A 19 -7.28 14.50 7.32
C SER A 19 -6.72 13.33 6.49
N SER A 20 -6.27 12.28 7.17
CA SER A 20 -5.86 11.05 6.48
C SER A 20 -7.03 10.44 5.69
N LYS A 21 -8.25 10.55 6.20
CA LYS A 21 -9.46 10.11 5.51
C LYS A 21 -9.67 10.84 4.18
N GLU A 22 -9.45 12.15 4.16
CA GLU A 22 -9.55 12.96 2.94
C GLU A 22 -8.44 12.62 1.94
N LEU A 23 -7.20 12.41 2.42
CA LEU A 23 -6.09 11.96 1.56
C LEU A 23 -6.41 10.62 0.89
N VAL A 24 -6.96 9.67 1.64
CA VAL A 24 -7.36 8.36 1.08
C VAL A 24 -8.48 8.53 0.06
N LYS A 25 -9.48 9.36 0.35
CA LYS A 25 -10.58 9.64 -0.58
C LYS A 25 -10.05 10.22 -1.90
N GLU A 26 -9.17 11.22 -1.83
CA GLU A 26 -8.56 11.81 -3.01
C GLU A 26 -7.71 10.80 -3.79
N ALA A 27 -6.96 9.96 -3.09
CA ALA A 27 -6.19 8.89 -3.74
C ALA A 27 -7.11 7.94 -4.50
N ASN A 28 -8.20 7.49 -3.88
CA ASN A 28 -9.15 6.56 -4.47
C ASN A 28 -9.83 7.13 -5.74
N GLU A 29 -9.93 8.44 -5.87
CA GLU A 29 -10.48 9.10 -7.06
C GLU A 29 -9.56 9.02 -8.28
N THR A 30 -8.25 8.76 -8.08
CA THR A 30 -7.23 8.82 -9.14
C THR A 30 -6.56 7.49 -9.45
N ILE A 31 -6.74 6.48 -8.62
CA ILE A 31 -6.06 5.18 -8.74
C ILE A 31 -7.01 4.09 -9.26
N LYS A 32 -6.40 3.01 -9.74
CA LYS A 32 -7.14 1.77 -10.03
C LYS A 32 -7.37 1.03 -8.72
N ILE A 33 -8.62 0.63 -8.49
CA ILE A 33 -9.04 -0.20 -7.36
C ILE A 33 -9.53 -1.53 -7.91
N MET A 34 -9.03 -2.63 -7.37
CA MET A 34 -9.47 -3.97 -7.72
C MET A 34 -10.21 -4.60 -6.55
N SER A 35 -11.37 -5.16 -6.81
CA SER A 35 -12.09 -5.96 -5.81
C SER A 35 -11.29 -7.20 -5.45
N PRO A 36 -11.49 -7.81 -4.26
CA PRO A 36 -10.82 -9.05 -3.90
C PRO A 36 -11.00 -10.16 -4.93
N LYS A 37 -12.19 -10.25 -5.52
CA LYS A 37 -12.52 -11.23 -6.56
C LYS A 37 -11.71 -10.98 -7.84
N GLN A 38 -11.58 -9.73 -8.27
CA GLN A 38 -10.77 -9.34 -9.43
C GLN A 38 -9.29 -9.65 -9.18
N VAL A 39 -8.78 -9.32 -7.98
CA VAL A 39 -7.40 -9.62 -7.60
C VAL A 39 -7.17 -11.13 -7.65
N LYS A 40 -8.09 -11.92 -7.09
CA LYS A 40 -7.99 -13.39 -7.08
C LYS A 40 -7.94 -13.97 -8.49
N SER A 41 -8.82 -13.49 -9.36
CA SER A 41 -8.85 -13.94 -10.75
C SER A 41 -7.54 -13.64 -11.48
N SER A 42 -7.02 -12.43 -11.37
CA SER A 42 -5.75 -12.03 -11.99
C SER A 42 -4.55 -12.75 -11.40
N TYR A 43 -4.55 -12.97 -10.08
CA TYR A 43 -3.51 -13.72 -9.39
C TYR A 43 -3.47 -15.18 -9.84
N ASP A 44 -4.61 -15.85 -9.93
CA ASP A 44 -4.70 -17.24 -10.35
C ASP A 44 -4.23 -17.45 -11.81
N LYS A 45 -4.35 -16.43 -12.64
CA LYS A 45 -3.83 -16.43 -14.03
C LYS A 45 -2.35 -16.02 -14.11
N GLY A 46 -1.71 -15.69 -13.02
CA GLY A 46 -0.33 -15.23 -13.00
C GLY A 46 -0.10 -13.85 -13.62
N GLU A 47 -1.13 -13.01 -13.68
CA GLU A 47 -1.09 -11.70 -14.33
C GLU A 47 -0.62 -10.56 -13.42
N VAL A 48 -0.63 -10.75 -12.11
CA VAL A 48 -0.31 -9.70 -11.14
C VAL A 48 0.71 -10.18 -10.11
N THR A 49 1.47 -9.23 -9.61
CA THR A 49 2.34 -9.41 -8.45
C THR A 49 1.74 -8.69 -7.27
N LEU A 50 1.51 -9.41 -6.18
CA LEU A 50 1.02 -8.84 -4.94
C LEU A 50 2.18 -8.31 -4.10
N ILE A 51 2.03 -7.10 -3.59
CA ILE A 51 2.98 -6.49 -2.67
C ILE A 51 2.27 -6.14 -1.37
N ASP A 52 2.72 -6.77 -0.28
CA ASP A 52 2.28 -6.46 1.08
C ASP A 52 3.12 -5.31 1.61
N ILE A 53 2.49 -4.18 1.89
CA ILE A 53 3.19 -2.97 2.36
C ILE A 53 3.08 -2.74 3.87
N ARG A 54 2.55 -3.73 4.60
CA ARG A 54 2.38 -3.62 6.06
C ARG A 54 3.71 -3.65 6.79
N ASP A 55 3.69 -3.25 8.06
CA ASP A 55 4.81 -3.43 8.97
C ASP A 55 5.11 -4.93 9.13
N ILE A 56 6.38 -5.29 9.21
CA ILE A 56 6.78 -6.70 9.34
C ILE A 56 6.15 -7.41 10.55
N ARG A 57 5.88 -6.66 11.63
CA ARG A 57 5.24 -7.20 12.82
C ARG A 57 3.80 -7.68 12.57
N GLU A 58 3.11 -7.04 11.62
CA GLU A 58 1.77 -7.49 11.20
C GLU A 58 1.86 -8.85 10.48
N LEU A 59 2.90 -9.05 9.67
CA LEU A 59 3.14 -10.33 9.00
C LEU A 59 3.49 -11.44 10.00
N TRP A 60 4.30 -11.14 10.99
CA TRP A 60 4.63 -12.11 12.04
C TRP A 60 3.40 -12.53 12.84
N LYS A 61 2.50 -11.59 13.10
CA LYS A 61 1.29 -11.84 13.90
C LYS A 61 0.20 -12.55 13.10
N GLU A 62 -0.03 -12.13 11.86
CA GLU A 62 -1.21 -12.51 11.08
C GLU A 62 -0.91 -13.32 9.83
N GLY A 63 0.37 -13.42 9.47
CA GLY A 63 0.77 -13.98 8.20
C GLY A 63 0.66 -13.00 7.04
N THR A 64 0.86 -13.49 5.85
CA THR A 64 0.71 -12.75 4.59
C THR A 64 0.14 -13.65 3.51
N ILE A 65 -0.13 -13.10 2.34
CA ILE A 65 -0.61 -13.87 1.20
C ILE A 65 0.56 -14.63 0.56
N GLU A 66 0.33 -15.89 0.22
CA GLU A 66 1.32 -16.72 -0.47
C GLU A 66 1.82 -16.03 -1.75
N ASN A 67 3.14 -16.05 -1.94
CA ASN A 67 3.84 -15.40 -3.06
C ASN A 67 3.79 -13.87 -3.07
N ALA A 68 3.19 -13.22 -2.09
CA ALA A 68 3.27 -11.76 -1.97
C ALA A 68 4.69 -11.34 -1.61
N ILE A 69 5.17 -10.30 -2.26
CA ILE A 69 6.45 -9.67 -1.92
C ILE A 69 6.19 -8.69 -0.77
N HIS A 70 6.99 -8.76 0.28
CA HIS A 70 6.92 -7.78 1.35
C HIS A 70 7.84 -6.60 1.07
N ILE A 71 7.26 -5.43 0.94
CA ILE A 71 7.96 -4.15 0.87
C ILE A 71 7.27 -3.19 1.85
N PRO A 72 7.88 -2.90 3.00
CA PRO A 72 7.23 -2.00 3.97
C PRO A 72 6.98 -0.62 3.35
N ARG A 73 5.87 0.00 3.71
CA ARG A 73 5.43 1.27 3.11
C ARG A 73 6.56 2.32 3.03
N GLY A 74 7.39 2.41 4.07
CA GLY A 74 8.47 3.40 4.14
C GLY A 74 9.61 3.16 3.14
N MET A 75 9.69 1.98 2.54
CA MET A 75 10.74 1.62 1.58
C MET A 75 10.21 1.43 0.16
N LEU A 76 8.91 1.52 -0.04
CA LEU A 76 8.27 1.13 -1.30
C LEU A 76 8.87 1.86 -2.50
N GLU A 77 8.88 3.18 -2.50
CA GLU A 77 9.39 3.98 -3.60
C GLU A 77 10.88 3.72 -3.84
N PHE A 78 11.65 3.59 -2.76
CA PHE A 78 13.11 3.40 -2.84
C PHE A 78 13.50 2.02 -3.38
N TRP A 79 12.77 0.98 -3.01
CA TRP A 79 13.06 -0.37 -3.48
C TRP A 79 12.62 -0.61 -4.92
N LEU A 80 11.62 0.14 -5.39
CA LEU A 80 11.10 0.04 -6.76
C LEU A 80 11.77 0.98 -7.75
N ASP A 81 12.54 1.97 -7.28
CA ASP A 81 13.20 2.94 -8.14
C ASP A 81 14.57 2.41 -8.61
N PRO A 82 14.74 2.12 -9.92
CA PRO A 82 16.02 1.66 -10.46
C PRO A 82 17.18 2.64 -10.27
N GLN A 83 16.90 3.91 -10.04
CA GLN A 83 17.93 4.94 -9.80
C GLN A 83 18.29 5.09 -8.32
N SER A 84 17.53 4.47 -7.43
CA SER A 84 17.80 4.48 -6.01
C SER A 84 18.95 3.53 -5.66
N SER A 85 19.79 3.93 -4.69
CA SER A 85 20.79 3.02 -4.11
C SER A 85 20.19 1.84 -3.35
N TYR A 86 18.88 1.91 -3.03
CA TYR A 86 18.14 0.86 -2.35
C TYR A 86 17.36 -0.07 -3.28
N TYR A 87 17.53 0.08 -4.59
CA TYR A 87 16.81 -0.74 -5.57
C TYR A 87 17.05 -2.25 -5.36
N GLN A 88 15.95 -3.00 -5.30
CA GLN A 88 15.95 -4.44 -5.03
C GLN A 88 15.71 -5.26 -6.31
N GLU A 89 16.63 -5.14 -7.27
CA GLU A 89 16.51 -5.76 -8.60
C GLU A 89 16.19 -7.25 -8.55
N LYS A 90 16.89 -8.01 -7.71
CA LYS A 90 16.69 -9.46 -7.59
C LYS A 90 15.31 -9.83 -7.08
N LYS A 91 14.72 -8.98 -6.27
CA LYS A 91 13.44 -9.22 -5.63
C LYS A 91 12.26 -8.81 -6.51
N ILE A 92 12.43 -7.77 -7.33
CA ILE A 92 11.35 -7.06 -8.01
C ILE A 92 11.60 -6.77 -9.49
N GLY A 93 12.75 -7.16 -10.06
CA GLY A 93 13.18 -6.75 -11.42
C GLY A 93 12.24 -7.14 -12.56
N ASN A 94 11.37 -8.12 -12.38
CA ASN A 94 10.43 -8.62 -13.40
C ASN A 94 8.96 -8.35 -13.08
N ILE A 95 8.69 -7.38 -12.19
CA ILE A 95 7.31 -7.03 -11.84
C ILE A 95 6.66 -6.29 -12.99
N LYS A 96 5.52 -6.81 -13.48
CA LYS A 96 4.75 -6.21 -14.58
C LYS A 96 3.53 -5.45 -14.09
N ASN A 97 2.62 -6.14 -13.41
CA ASN A 97 1.39 -5.56 -12.88
C ASN A 97 1.43 -5.67 -11.36
N ILE A 98 1.34 -4.54 -10.70
CA ILE A 98 1.47 -4.46 -9.25
C ILE A 98 0.09 -4.31 -8.62
N VAL A 99 -0.21 -5.13 -7.63
CA VAL A 99 -1.36 -4.92 -6.74
C VAL A 99 -0.83 -4.76 -5.33
N LEU A 100 -1.04 -3.57 -4.77
CA LEU A 100 -0.63 -3.26 -3.40
C LEU A 100 -1.75 -3.60 -2.43
N PHE A 101 -1.41 -4.11 -1.26
CA PHE A 101 -2.35 -4.27 -0.17
C PHE A 101 -1.72 -3.94 1.19
N CYS A 102 -2.55 -3.47 2.10
CA CYS A 102 -2.24 -3.33 3.51
C CYS A 102 -3.32 -4.08 4.32
N ALA A 103 -3.57 -3.72 5.56
CA ALA A 103 -4.57 -4.42 6.37
C ALA A 103 -6.01 -4.23 5.83
N LEU A 104 -6.40 -2.98 5.54
CA LEU A 104 -7.77 -2.59 5.17
C LEU A 104 -7.87 -1.78 3.88
N GLY A 105 -6.77 -1.53 3.20
CA GLY A 105 -6.75 -0.80 1.93
C GLY A 105 -6.50 0.71 2.04
N LEU A 106 -6.27 1.25 3.22
CA LEU A 106 -6.07 2.70 3.42
C LEU A 106 -4.64 3.15 3.10
N ARG A 107 -3.66 2.54 3.75
CA ARG A 107 -2.23 2.81 3.49
C ARG A 107 -1.87 2.50 2.04
N SER A 108 -2.42 1.42 1.50
CA SER A 108 -2.16 1.00 0.13
C SER A 108 -2.82 1.91 -0.92
N ALA A 109 -3.91 2.59 -0.59
CA ALA A 109 -4.47 3.62 -1.47
C ALA A 109 -3.47 4.77 -1.68
N LEU A 110 -2.89 5.29 -0.60
CA LEU A 110 -1.86 6.34 -0.66
C LEU A 110 -0.60 5.85 -1.40
N ALA A 111 -0.19 4.61 -1.14
CA ALA A 111 0.96 4.00 -1.78
C ALA A 111 0.74 3.81 -3.30
N THR A 112 -0.45 3.39 -3.71
CA THR A 112 -0.80 3.25 -5.13
C THR A 112 -0.73 4.60 -5.84
N LYS A 113 -1.25 5.65 -5.22
CA LYS A 113 -1.14 7.01 -5.75
C LYS A 113 0.32 7.44 -5.91
N ALA A 114 1.17 7.17 -4.91
CA ALA A 114 2.59 7.49 -4.96
C ALA A 114 3.30 6.77 -6.12
N LEU A 115 3.06 5.48 -6.33
CA LEU A 115 3.64 4.74 -7.45
C LEU A 115 3.13 5.25 -8.79
N LYS A 116 1.88 5.63 -8.88
CA LYS A 116 1.32 6.24 -10.09
C LYS A 116 2.04 7.56 -10.42
N GLU A 117 2.29 8.38 -9.43
CA GLU A 117 3.06 9.64 -9.58
C GLU A 117 4.51 9.38 -10.03
N MET A 118 5.10 8.24 -9.67
CA MET A 118 6.41 7.82 -10.15
C MET A 118 6.40 7.36 -11.63
N GLY A 119 5.22 7.11 -12.20
CA GLY A 119 5.08 6.65 -13.59
C GLY A 119 4.78 5.16 -13.74
N PHE A 120 4.45 4.44 -12.66
CA PHE A 120 3.98 3.07 -12.75
C PHE A 120 2.53 3.06 -13.26
N ASP A 121 2.34 2.65 -14.51
CA ASP A 121 1.01 2.65 -15.15
C ASP A 121 0.14 1.47 -14.72
N ASN A 122 0.76 0.35 -14.37
CA ASN A 122 0.07 -0.90 -14.03
C ASN A 122 0.13 -1.17 -12.54
N VAL A 123 -0.41 -0.26 -11.74
CA VAL A 123 -0.52 -0.41 -10.28
C VAL A 123 -1.96 -0.24 -9.83
N ALA A 124 -2.40 -1.09 -8.93
CA ALA A 124 -3.74 -1.05 -8.36
C ALA A 124 -3.71 -1.28 -6.85
N ASN A 125 -4.75 -0.79 -6.18
CA ASN A 125 -5.00 -1.05 -4.76
C ASN A 125 -6.00 -2.20 -4.61
N ALA A 126 -5.68 -3.19 -3.78
CA ALA A 126 -6.60 -4.25 -3.41
C ALA A 126 -7.62 -3.71 -2.40
N GLU A 127 -8.88 -3.62 -2.81
CA GLU A 127 -9.98 -3.14 -1.98
C GLU A 127 -10.14 -4.00 -0.72
N GLY A 128 -10.20 -3.35 0.43
CA GLY A 128 -10.38 -4.03 1.72
C GLY A 128 -9.13 -4.73 2.26
N GLY A 129 -8.04 -4.75 1.52
CA GLY A 129 -6.73 -5.23 1.96
C GLY A 129 -6.66 -6.71 2.33
N PHE A 130 -5.72 -7.04 3.19
CA PHE A 130 -5.42 -8.41 3.62
C PHE A 130 -6.64 -9.17 4.16
N ASP A 131 -7.47 -8.50 4.95
CA ASP A 131 -8.68 -9.09 5.51
C ASP A 131 -9.64 -9.57 4.41
N SER A 132 -9.88 -8.73 3.41
CA SER A 132 -10.75 -9.07 2.29
C SER A 132 -10.14 -10.11 1.36
N LEU A 133 -8.83 -10.10 1.16
CA LEU A 133 -8.14 -11.11 0.37
C LEU A 133 -8.23 -12.49 1.02
N LYS A 134 -8.09 -12.57 2.33
CA LYS A 134 -8.32 -13.83 3.07
C LYS A 134 -9.73 -14.37 2.83
N LYS A 135 -10.74 -13.51 2.95
CA LYS A 135 -12.15 -13.89 2.74
C LYS A 135 -12.43 -14.33 1.30
N ALA A 136 -11.68 -13.81 0.34
CA ALA A 136 -11.79 -14.19 -1.07
C ALA A 136 -11.11 -15.53 -1.41
N GLY A 137 -10.48 -16.18 -0.45
CA GLY A 137 -9.90 -17.50 -0.62
C GLY A 137 -8.40 -17.52 -0.93
N PHE A 138 -7.70 -16.41 -0.75
CA PHE A 138 -6.24 -16.41 -0.85
C PHE A 138 -5.62 -17.23 0.27
N LYS A 139 -4.59 -18.00 -0.08
CA LYS A 139 -3.82 -18.77 0.90
C LYS A 139 -2.95 -17.83 1.73
N VAL A 140 -3.10 -17.93 3.05
CA VAL A 140 -2.28 -17.21 4.01
C VAL A 140 -1.11 -18.09 4.43
N ILE A 141 0.09 -17.54 4.40
CA ILE A 141 1.30 -18.20 4.89
C ILE A 141 1.82 -17.49 6.13
N HIS A 142 2.41 -18.28 7.02
CA HIS A 142 3.03 -17.74 8.23
C HIS A 142 4.42 -17.16 7.91
N LYS A 143 4.74 -16.02 8.52
CA LYS A 143 6.08 -15.41 8.50
C LYS A 143 6.68 -15.46 9.89
N GLU A 144 7.81 -16.12 10.01
CA GLU A 144 8.49 -16.22 11.29
C GLU A 144 9.41 -15.01 11.51
N LYS A 145 9.45 -14.60 12.78
CA LYS A 145 10.42 -13.62 13.26
C LYS A 145 11.80 -14.28 13.25
N LYS A 146 12.71 -13.75 12.48
CA LYS A 146 14.11 -14.16 12.47
C LYS A 146 14.87 -13.53 13.63
#